data_8ce38ed66b40089ae57dc2ff73fce1b8
#
_entry.id   8ce38ed66b40089ae57dc2ff73fce1b8
#
_cell.length_a   1.000
_cell.length_b   1.000
_cell.length_c   1.000
_cell.angle_alpha   90.00
_cell.angle_beta   90.00
_cell.angle_gamma   90.00
#
_symmetry.space_group_name_H-M   'P 1'
#
loop_
_entity.id
_entity.type
_entity.pdbx_description
1 polymer ?
#
loop_
_entity_poly.entity_id
_entity_poly.type
_entity_poly.pdbx_seq_one_letter_code
_entity_poly.pdbx_strand_id
1 'polypeptide(L)'
;AENNTGYQNLIKIVSAGFVEGYYYKPRVDMEVLQQYHEGIIALSACLAGEVPRYLQRGMYDEAKEIALKHQKLFGENNYFLELQSHGIDAQELVNQQLVRMSKETGIGLVCTNDIHYTYAEDAAPHDVLLCIQTGKKLADEDRMRYEGGQYFVKSEQQMAELFPYAPQALANTQ
;
A
#
# COMPACT_ATOMS: atom_id res chain seq x y z
N ALA A 1 11.59 4.16 6.67
CA ALA A 1 12.61 4.04 7.71
C ALA A 1 12.23 4.91 8.90
N GLU A 2 12.23 4.36 10.09
CA GLU A 2 11.95 5.06 11.34
C GLU A 2 13.15 5.91 11.80
N ASN A 3 14.35 5.43 11.52
CA ASN A 3 15.62 6.03 11.96
C ASN A 3 16.75 5.73 10.99
N ASN A 4 17.98 6.18 11.28
CA ASN A 4 19.14 5.97 10.43
C ASN A 4 19.50 4.49 10.26
N THR A 5 19.33 3.64 11.27
CA THR A 5 19.53 2.19 11.15
C THR A 5 18.55 1.61 10.14
N GLY A 6 17.26 1.95 10.25
CA GLY A 6 16.24 1.56 9.29
C GLY A 6 16.52 2.06 7.88
N TYR A 7 17.03 3.28 7.75
CA TYR A 7 17.40 3.81 6.44
C TYR A 7 18.54 2.99 5.79
N GLN A 8 19.59 2.64 6.55
CA GLN A 8 20.66 1.78 6.07
C GLN A 8 20.14 0.37 5.72
N ASN A 9 19.23 -0.17 6.51
CA ASN A 9 18.61 -1.46 6.23
C ASN A 9 17.70 -1.40 4.98
N LEU A 10 16.94 -0.33 4.79
CA LEU A 10 16.14 -0.11 3.58
C LEU A 10 17.02 -0.10 2.31
N ILE A 11 18.18 0.58 2.36
CA ILE A 11 19.15 0.56 1.26
C ILE A 11 19.61 -0.87 0.94
N LYS A 12 19.90 -1.68 1.96
CA LYS A 12 20.32 -3.09 1.78
C LYS A 12 19.19 -3.94 1.17
N ILE A 13 17.94 -3.79 1.67
CA ILE A 13 16.76 -4.49 1.12
C ILE A 13 16.58 -4.15 -0.36
N VAL A 14 16.60 -2.86 -0.71
CA VAL A 14 16.46 -2.42 -2.11
C VAL A 14 17.61 -2.93 -2.96
N SER A 15 18.85 -2.85 -2.47
CA SER A 15 20.03 -3.34 -3.20
C SER A 15 19.96 -4.85 -3.45
N ALA A 16 19.57 -5.65 -2.46
CA ALA A 16 19.39 -7.08 -2.61
C ALA A 16 18.34 -7.39 -3.70
N GLY A 17 17.23 -6.66 -3.74
CA GLY A 17 16.21 -6.80 -4.77
C GLY A 17 16.72 -6.54 -6.19
N PHE A 18 17.63 -5.57 -6.37
CA PHE A 18 18.20 -5.24 -7.68
C PHE A 18 19.36 -6.13 -8.07
N VAL A 19 20.22 -6.51 -7.13
CA VAL A 19 21.47 -7.24 -7.42
C VAL A 19 21.25 -8.75 -7.47
N GLU A 20 20.48 -9.29 -6.54
CA GLU A 20 20.30 -10.73 -6.35
C GLU A 20 18.89 -11.20 -6.74
N GLY A 21 17.85 -10.38 -6.45
CA GLY A 21 16.45 -10.73 -6.62
C GLY A 21 15.81 -10.25 -7.92
N TYR A 22 16.58 -9.78 -8.91
CA TYR A 22 16.02 -9.24 -10.14
C TYR A 22 15.52 -10.35 -11.09
N TYR A 23 14.20 -10.42 -11.24
CA TYR A 23 13.54 -11.23 -12.25
C TYR A 23 12.36 -10.47 -12.85
N TYR A 24 12.54 -9.85 -14.00
CA TYR A 24 11.67 -8.83 -14.64
C TYR A 24 11.45 -7.58 -13.80
N LYS A 25 11.40 -7.69 -12.49
CA LYS A 25 11.32 -6.60 -11.49
C LYS A 25 12.20 -6.97 -10.30
N PRO A 26 12.71 -5.98 -9.55
CA PRO A 26 13.43 -6.26 -8.31
C PRO A 26 12.48 -6.89 -7.29
N ARG A 27 12.94 -7.92 -6.60
CA ARG A 27 12.18 -8.66 -5.58
C ARG A 27 13.08 -8.99 -4.40
N VAL A 28 12.47 -9.07 -3.24
CA VAL A 28 13.09 -9.60 -2.02
C VAL A 28 12.16 -10.64 -1.40
N ASP A 29 12.73 -11.56 -0.66
CA ASP A 29 12.01 -12.58 0.10
C ASP A 29 11.98 -12.28 1.60
N MET A 30 11.36 -13.18 2.35
CA MET A 30 11.27 -13.05 3.80
C MET A 30 12.63 -13.19 4.50
N GLU A 31 13.61 -13.87 3.91
CA GLU A 31 14.94 -14.02 4.51
C GLU A 31 15.68 -12.69 4.53
N VAL A 32 15.64 -11.94 3.43
CA VAL A 32 16.19 -10.58 3.33
C VAL A 32 15.47 -9.64 4.31
N LEU A 33 14.14 -9.72 4.41
CA LEU A 33 13.37 -8.89 5.34
C LEU A 33 13.72 -9.24 6.80
N GLN A 34 13.84 -10.52 7.15
CA GLN A 34 14.26 -10.94 8.50
C GLN A 34 15.66 -10.43 8.88
N GLN A 35 16.55 -10.33 7.91
CA GLN A 35 17.91 -9.84 8.14
C GLN A 35 17.98 -8.33 8.36
N TYR A 36 17.08 -7.56 7.71
CA TYR A 36 17.19 -6.10 7.64
C TYR A 36 15.94 -5.35 8.10
N HIS A 37 15.06 -5.95 8.91
CA HIS A 37 13.80 -5.34 9.35
C HIS A 37 13.95 -4.23 10.40
N GLU A 38 15.06 -4.20 11.13
CA GLU A 38 15.27 -3.25 12.23
C GLU A 38 15.14 -1.80 11.75
N GLY A 39 14.30 -1.01 12.43
CA GLY A 39 14.02 0.39 12.09
C GLY A 39 13.21 0.60 10.81
N ILE A 40 12.54 -0.45 10.31
CA ILE A 40 11.62 -0.38 9.16
C ILE A 40 10.18 -0.34 9.65
N ILE A 41 9.41 0.61 9.14
CA ILE A 41 7.95 0.63 9.23
C ILE A 41 7.40 0.01 7.94
N ALA A 42 6.54 -0.99 8.07
CA ALA A 42 5.94 -1.69 6.94
C ALA A 42 4.41 -1.52 6.92
N LEU A 43 3.86 -1.43 5.72
CA LEU A 43 2.42 -1.30 5.47
C LEU A 43 1.93 -2.51 4.66
N SER A 44 0.65 -2.88 4.82
CA SER A 44 0.06 -4.02 4.11
C SER A 44 -0.13 -3.81 2.61
N ALA A 45 0.16 -2.62 2.11
CA ALA A 45 0.08 -2.17 0.73
C ALA A 45 -1.36 -2.13 0.14
N CYS A 46 -1.46 -1.84 -1.16
CA CYS A 46 -2.69 -1.73 -1.91
C CYS A 46 -3.34 -3.10 -2.20
N LEU A 47 -4.35 -3.15 -3.08
CA LEU A 47 -5.02 -4.41 -3.50
C LEU A 47 -4.06 -5.49 -4.02
N ALA A 48 -2.86 -5.11 -4.49
CA ALA A 48 -1.82 -6.05 -4.92
C ALA A 48 -0.96 -6.57 -3.76
N GLY A 49 -1.08 -6.02 -2.55
CA GLY A 49 -0.38 -6.48 -1.36
C GLY A 49 -0.78 -7.90 -0.95
N GLU A 50 0.06 -8.58 -0.19
CA GLU A 50 -0.17 -9.96 0.17
C GLU A 50 -1.46 -10.14 0.98
N VAL A 51 -1.64 -9.37 2.06
CA VAL A 51 -2.85 -9.41 2.89
C VAL A 51 -4.12 -9.05 2.09
N PRO A 52 -4.20 -7.91 1.36
CA PRO A 52 -5.37 -7.58 0.56
C PRO A 52 -5.70 -8.60 -0.53
N ARG A 53 -4.70 -9.26 -1.14
CA ARG A 53 -4.93 -10.31 -2.15
C ARG A 53 -5.64 -11.53 -1.59
N TYR A 54 -5.34 -11.95 -0.38
CA TYR A 54 -6.05 -13.04 0.29
C TYR A 54 -7.48 -12.61 0.67
N LEU A 55 -7.66 -11.38 1.16
CA LEU A 55 -8.99 -10.83 1.47
C LEU A 55 -9.89 -10.78 0.25
N GLN A 56 -9.40 -10.35 -0.92
CA GLN A 56 -10.14 -10.33 -2.17
C GLN A 56 -10.61 -11.75 -2.62
N ARG A 57 -9.93 -12.80 -2.18
CA ARG A 57 -10.27 -14.19 -2.46
C ARG A 57 -11.19 -14.82 -1.40
N GLY A 58 -11.60 -14.06 -0.40
CA GLY A 58 -12.40 -14.55 0.73
C GLY A 58 -11.61 -15.39 1.75
N MET A 59 -10.30 -15.36 1.70
CA MET A 59 -9.39 -16.13 2.56
C MET A 59 -8.96 -15.26 3.75
N TYR A 60 -9.93 -14.99 4.65
CA TYR A 60 -9.72 -14.04 5.75
C TYR A 60 -8.72 -14.56 6.80
N ASP A 61 -8.81 -15.84 7.17
CA ASP A 61 -7.97 -16.41 8.22
C ASP A 61 -6.50 -16.47 7.78
N GLU A 62 -6.25 -16.84 6.53
CA GLU A 62 -4.92 -16.83 5.94
C GLU A 62 -4.34 -15.40 5.83
N ALA A 63 -5.18 -14.44 5.43
CA ALA A 63 -4.79 -13.03 5.41
C ALA A 63 -4.38 -12.54 6.81
N LYS A 64 -5.12 -12.93 7.84
CA LYS A 64 -4.85 -12.59 9.24
C LYS A 64 -3.57 -13.23 9.75
N GLU A 65 -3.32 -14.48 9.42
CA GLU A 65 -2.05 -15.15 9.76
C GLU A 65 -0.84 -14.44 9.12
N ILE A 66 -0.96 -14.03 7.87
CA ILE A 66 0.08 -13.26 7.16
C ILE A 66 0.32 -11.91 7.85
N ALA A 67 -0.75 -11.18 8.18
CA ALA A 67 -0.64 -9.90 8.89
C ALA A 67 0.08 -10.05 10.24
N LEU A 68 -0.26 -11.07 11.02
CA LEU A 68 0.39 -11.37 12.29
C LEU A 68 1.87 -11.76 12.13
N LYS A 69 2.23 -12.48 11.05
CA LYS A 69 3.64 -12.77 10.74
C LYS A 69 4.44 -11.50 10.44
N HIS A 70 3.85 -10.56 9.68
CA HIS A 70 4.49 -9.28 9.41
C HIS A 70 4.60 -8.42 10.67
N GLN A 71 3.55 -8.35 11.50
CA GLN A 71 3.61 -7.65 12.79
C GLN A 71 4.71 -8.23 13.70
N LYS A 72 4.82 -9.55 13.77
CA LYS A 72 5.88 -10.20 14.54
C LYS A 72 7.29 -9.87 14.02
N LEU A 73 7.44 -9.72 12.70
CA LEU A 73 8.73 -9.40 12.07
C LEU A 73 9.13 -7.95 12.31
N PHE A 74 8.25 -7.00 12.02
CA PHE A 74 8.57 -5.57 12.09
C PHE A 74 8.37 -4.96 13.48
N GLY A 75 7.57 -5.60 14.35
CA GLY A 75 7.19 -5.12 15.68
C GLY A 75 5.78 -4.56 15.73
N GLU A 76 5.20 -4.53 16.93
CA GLU A 76 3.79 -4.14 17.16
C GLU A 76 3.45 -2.73 16.67
N ASN A 77 4.41 -1.80 16.73
CA ASN A 77 4.22 -0.40 16.33
C ASN A 77 4.80 -0.07 14.94
N ASN A 78 5.37 -1.04 14.24
CA ASN A 78 6.06 -0.85 12.97
C ASN A 78 5.43 -1.63 11.81
N TYR A 79 4.26 -2.23 12.03
CA TYR A 79 3.46 -2.81 10.96
C TYR A 79 2.02 -2.32 11.03
N PHE A 80 1.49 -1.83 9.89
CA PHE A 80 0.15 -1.26 9.80
C PHE A 80 -0.65 -1.88 8.65
N LEU A 81 -1.95 -2.04 8.88
CA LEU A 81 -2.91 -2.36 7.83
C LEU A 81 -3.29 -1.07 7.10
N GLU A 82 -3.07 -1.05 5.80
CA GLU A 82 -3.19 0.15 4.97
C GLU A 82 -4.56 0.24 4.32
N LEU A 83 -5.25 1.36 4.53
CA LEU A 83 -6.54 1.68 3.92
C LEU A 83 -6.32 2.63 2.75
N GLN A 84 -6.94 2.34 1.61
CA GLN A 84 -6.97 3.21 0.42
C GLN A 84 -8.40 3.33 -0.09
N SER A 85 -8.78 4.49 -0.63
CA SER A 85 -10.11 4.72 -1.21
C SER A 85 -10.01 5.61 -2.45
N HIS A 86 -10.19 5.01 -3.61
CA HIS A 86 -10.17 5.68 -4.93
C HIS A 86 -11.50 5.48 -5.70
N GLY A 87 -12.57 5.07 -5.00
CA GLY A 87 -13.85 4.74 -5.62
C GLY A 87 -13.89 3.36 -6.29
N ILE A 88 -13.02 2.43 -5.85
CA ILE A 88 -12.96 1.06 -6.35
C ILE A 88 -13.68 0.14 -5.36
N ASP A 89 -14.73 -0.56 -5.77
CA ASP A 89 -15.53 -1.43 -4.91
C ASP A 89 -14.69 -2.47 -4.14
N ALA A 90 -13.68 -3.03 -4.80
CA ALA A 90 -12.78 -3.99 -4.18
C ALA A 90 -11.98 -3.38 -3.01
N GLN A 91 -11.63 -2.08 -3.06
CA GLN A 91 -10.96 -1.41 -1.94
C GLN A 91 -11.91 -1.27 -0.75
N GLU A 92 -13.16 -0.90 -0.98
CA GLU A 92 -14.14 -0.76 0.10
C GLU A 92 -14.40 -2.11 0.80
N LEU A 93 -14.50 -3.20 0.03
CA LEU A 93 -14.65 -4.54 0.58
C LEU A 93 -13.42 -4.95 1.43
N VAL A 94 -12.23 -4.69 0.93
CA VAL A 94 -10.97 -4.98 1.63
C VAL A 94 -10.83 -4.11 2.88
N ASN A 95 -11.15 -2.81 2.79
CA ASN A 95 -11.10 -1.89 3.92
C ASN A 95 -11.97 -2.35 5.10
N GLN A 96 -13.20 -2.82 4.83
CA GLN A 96 -14.08 -3.36 5.87
C GLN A 96 -13.43 -4.54 6.61
N GLN A 97 -12.77 -5.43 5.86
CA GLN A 97 -12.09 -6.60 6.43
C GLN A 97 -10.81 -6.21 7.18
N LEU A 98 -10.05 -5.22 6.70
CA LEU A 98 -8.87 -4.69 7.39
C LEU A 98 -9.25 -4.00 8.70
N VAL A 99 -10.34 -3.23 8.73
CA VAL A 99 -10.87 -2.62 9.98
C VAL A 99 -11.29 -3.70 10.98
N ARG A 100 -11.95 -4.77 10.52
CA ARG A 100 -12.27 -5.92 11.36
C ARG A 100 -10.99 -6.59 11.89
N MET A 101 -10.02 -6.84 11.02
CA MET A 101 -8.74 -7.47 11.36
C MET A 101 -7.96 -6.65 12.39
N SER A 102 -7.91 -5.32 12.22
CA SER A 102 -7.30 -4.41 13.20
C SER A 102 -7.91 -4.55 14.59
N LYS A 103 -9.25 -4.61 14.69
CA LYS A 103 -9.94 -4.80 15.97
C LYS A 103 -9.66 -6.16 16.61
N GLU A 104 -9.50 -7.20 15.80
CA GLU A 104 -9.25 -8.56 16.30
C GLU A 104 -7.79 -8.79 16.70
N THR A 105 -6.84 -8.13 16.03
CA THR A 105 -5.40 -8.38 16.19
C THR A 105 -4.66 -7.31 16.96
N GLY A 106 -5.23 -6.10 17.08
CA GLY A 106 -4.56 -4.92 17.63
C GLY A 106 -3.59 -4.25 16.65
N ILE A 107 -3.44 -4.76 15.41
CA ILE A 107 -2.60 -4.12 14.39
C ILE A 107 -3.18 -2.75 14.03
N GLY A 108 -2.35 -1.71 14.09
CA GLY A 108 -2.76 -0.33 13.75
C GLY A 108 -3.22 -0.19 12.30
N LEU A 109 -4.11 0.77 12.06
CA LEU A 109 -4.53 1.17 10.71
C LEU A 109 -3.75 2.42 10.28
N VAL A 110 -3.48 2.56 8.99
CA VAL A 110 -2.99 3.79 8.38
C VAL A 110 -3.75 4.02 7.07
N CYS A 111 -4.04 5.29 6.72
CA CYS A 111 -4.63 5.59 5.42
C CYS A 111 -3.65 6.31 4.52
N THR A 112 -3.61 5.88 3.27
CA THR A 112 -2.78 6.47 2.21
C THR A 112 -3.61 6.75 0.96
N ASN A 113 -3.06 7.54 0.04
CA ASN A 113 -3.80 7.96 -1.14
C ASN A 113 -3.15 7.56 -2.48
N ASP A 114 -2.08 6.78 -2.47
CA ASP A 114 -1.43 6.31 -3.72
C ASP A 114 -1.30 7.43 -4.79
N ILE A 115 -0.66 8.54 -4.42
CA ILE A 115 -0.62 9.78 -5.20
C ILE A 115 0.18 9.57 -6.48
N HIS A 116 -0.41 9.91 -7.63
CA HIS A 116 0.20 9.83 -8.95
C HIS A 116 0.33 11.20 -9.64
N TYR A 117 -0.40 12.20 -9.18
CA TYR A 117 -0.36 13.58 -9.70
C TYR A 117 -0.76 14.58 -8.62
N THR A 118 -0.46 15.88 -8.85
CA THR A 118 -0.59 16.90 -7.82
C THR A 118 -2.01 17.41 -7.66
N TYR A 119 -2.68 17.77 -8.74
CA TYR A 119 -4.01 18.38 -8.73
C TYR A 119 -5.05 17.44 -9.33
N ALA A 120 -6.31 17.58 -8.95
CA ALA A 120 -7.40 16.75 -9.48
C ALA A 120 -7.55 16.84 -11.01
N GLU A 121 -7.32 18.02 -11.58
CA GLU A 121 -7.33 18.27 -13.02
C GLU A 121 -6.20 17.58 -13.78
N ASP A 122 -5.14 17.16 -13.11
CA ASP A 122 -4.01 16.45 -13.73
C ASP A 122 -4.33 14.99 -14.09
N ALA A 123 -5.52 14.49 -13.75
CA ALA A 123 -5.95 13.14 -14.10
C ALA A 123 -5.90 12.88 -15.62
N ALA A 124 -6.32 13.85 -16.45
CA ALA A 124 -6.31 13.71 -17.91
C ALA A 124 -4.88 13.77 -18.51
N PRO A 125 -4.01 14.73 -18.14
CA PRO A 125 -2.59 14.67 -18.50
C PRO A 125 -1.89 13.39 -18.06
N HIS A 126 -2.16 12.88 -16.85
CA HIS A 126 -1.60 11.62 -16.35
C HIS A 126 -2.00 10.43 -17.23
N ASP A 127 -3.25 10.36 -17.69
CA ASP A 127 -3.73 9.31 -18.59
C ASP A 127 -2.96 9.31 -19.93
N VAL A 128 -2.61 10.50 -20.45
CA VAL A 128 -1.72 10.63 -21.61
C VAL A 128 -0.31 10.09 -21.32
N LEU A 129 0.25 10.39 -20.15
CA LEU A 129 1.56 9.88 -19.75
C LEU A 129 1.58 8.35 -19.67
N LEU A 130 0.51 7.73 -19.18
CA LEU A 130 0.37 6.27 -19.16
C LEU A 130 0.37 5.69 -20.59
N CYS A 131 -0.29 6.36 -21.56
CA CYS A 131 -0.25 5.94 -22.95
C CYS A 131 1.18 6.01 -23.51
N ILE A 132 1.93 7.08 -23.24
CA ILE A 132 3.33 7.21 -23.67
C ILE A 132 4.18 6.09 -23.06
N GLN A 133 4.05 5.86 -21.76
CA GLN A 133 4.82 4.84 -21.03
C GLN A 133 4.57 3.43 -21.55
N THR A 134 3.34 3.11 -21.92
CA THR A 134 2.92 1.76 -22.34
C THR A 134 2.89 1.56 -23.85
N GLY A 135 3.20 2.60 -24.64
CA GLY A 135 3.13 2.55 -26.10
C GLY A 135 1.70 2.41 -26.65
N LYS A 136 0.71 2.88 -25.90
CA LYS A 136 -0.73 2.82 -26.23
C LYS A 136 -1.26 4.17 -26.65
N LYS A 137 -2.47 4.19 -27.21
CA LYS A 137 -3.21 5.41 -27.58
C LYS A 137 -4.40 5.60 -26.64
N LEU A 138 -4.87 6.83 -26.48
CA LEU A 138 -6.07 7.14 -25.68
C LEU A 138 -7.32 6.38 -26.14
N ALA A 139 -7.43 6.10 -27.43
CA ALA A 139 -8.55 5.36 -28.02
C ALA A 139 -8.49 3.84 -27.79
N ASP A 140 -7.36 3.31 -27.36
CA ASP A 140 -7.23 1.87 -27.13
C ASP A 140 -8.07 1.45 -25.90
N GLU A 141 -8.88 0.42 -26.03
CA GLU A 141 -9.72 -0.09 -24.94
C GLU A 141 -8.88 -0.90 -23.94
N ASP A 142 -7.96 -1.74 -24.42
CA ASP A 142 -7.08 -2.56 -23.63
C ASP A 142 -5.79 -1.81 -23.28
N ARG A 143 -5.85 -0.93 -22.29
CA ARG A 143 -4.70 -0.20 -21.77
C ARG A 143 -4.80 0.07 -20.27
N MET A 144 -3.66 0.34 -19.64
CA MET A 144 -3.59 0.78 -18.24
C MET A 144 -4.29 2.13 -18.07
N ARG A 145 -5.15 2.22 -17.06
CA ARG A 145 -5.86 3.44 -16.64
C ARG A 145 -5.93 3.54 -15.13
N TYR A 146 -5.92 4.76 -14.62
CA TYR A 146 -6.27 5.10 -13.25
C TYR A 146 -7.66 5.74 -13.25
N GLU A 147 -8.67 4.92 -13.02
CA GLU A 147 -10.06 5.36 -13.06
C GLU A 147 -10.45 6.22 -11.85
N GLY A 148 -11.47 7.06 -12.00
CA GLY A 148 -12.05 7.85 -10.92
C GLY A 148 -11.35 9.17 -10.57
N GLY A 149 -10.14 9.43 -11.09
CA GLY A 149 -9.47 10.73 -10.90
C GLY A 149 -9.11 11.06 -9.44
N GLN A 150 -8.97 10.06 -8.57
CA GLN A 150 -8.80 10.26 -7.11
C GLN A 150 -7.35 10.19 -6.61
N TYR A 151 -6.36 10.11 -7.51
CA TYR A 151 -4.95 9.88 -7.17
C TYR A 151 -4.13 11.18 -7.06
N PHE A 152 -4.79 12.28 -6.66
CA PHE A 152 -4.16 13.59 -6.44
C PHE A 152 -3.78 13.80 -4.96
N VAL A 153 -2.96 14.84 -4.69
CA VAL A 153 -2.60 15.22 -3.32
C VAL A 153 -3.83 15.74 -2.60
N LYS A 154 -4.29 15.04 -1.58
CA LYS A 154 -5.43 15.42 -0.74
C LYS A 154 -4.98 16.08 0.54
N SER A 155 -5.76 17.05 1.01
CA SER A 155 -5.59 17.64 2.34
C SER A 155 -6.02 16.64 3.44
N GLU A 156 -5.62 16.91 4.68
CA GLU A 156 -6.06 16.15 5.85
C GLU A 156 -7.58 16.07 5.94
N GLN A 157 -8.27 17.18 5.68
CA GLN A 157 -9.74 17.22 5.68
C GLN A 157 -10.33 16.31 4.61
N GLN A 158 -9.81 16.32 3.39
CA GLN A 158 -10.28 15.44 2.31
C GLN A 158 -10.03 13.96 2.63
N MET A 159 -8.90 13.65 3.25
CA MET A 159 -8.63 12.28 3.72
C MET A 159 -9.58 11.89 4.85
N ALA A 160 -9.89 12.79 5.80
CA ALA A 160 -10.85 12.53 6.87
C ALA A 160 -12.27 12.25 6.34
N GLU A 161 -12.68 12.93 5.27
CA GLU A 161 -13.96 12.68 4.60
C GLU A 161 -14.04 11.31 3.93
N LEU A 162 -12.90 10.77 3.46
CA LEU A 162 -12.83 9.41 2.89
C LEU A 162 -12.85 8.30 3.94
N PHE A 163 -12.29 8.55 5.14
CA PHE A 163 -12.16 7.56 6.20
C PHE A 163 -12.83 7.99 7.51
N PRO A 164 -14.11 8.41 7.51
CA PRO A 164 -14.81 8.90 8.72
C PRO A 164 -14.95 7.80 9.79
N TYR A 165 -14.86 6.54 9.39
CA TYR A 165 -14.95 5.37 10.24
C TYR A 165 -13.61 4.95 10.88
N ALA A 166 -12.51 5.57 10.49
CA ALA A 166 -11.15 5.22 10.94
C ALA A 166 -10.28 6.46 11.23
N PRO A 167 -10.69 7.38 12.13
CA PRO A 167 -9.92 8.60 12.41
C PRO A 167 -8.51 8.30 12.96
N GLN A 168 -8.34 7.17 13.65
CA GLN A 168 -7.04 6.71 14.13
C GLN A 168 -6.06 6.40 12.99
N ALA A 169 -6.56 5.96 11.84
CA ALA A 169 -5.72 5.67 10.68
C ALA A 169 -5.09 6.94 10.07
N LEU A 170 -5.73 8.10 10.23
CA LEU A 170 -5.14 9.40 9.87
C LEU A 170 -4.08 9.84 10.89
N ALA A 171 -4.38 9.71 12.19
CA ALA A 171 -3.42 10.07 13.24
C ALA A 171 -2.11 9.27 13.14
N ASN A 172 -2.18 8.02 12.71
CA ASN A 172 -1.02 7.14 12.53
C ASN A 172 -0.13 7.50 11.31
N THR A 173 -0.47 8.52 10.53
CA THR A 173 0.37 9.01 9.42
C THR A 173 1.41 10.05 9.87
N GLN A 174 1.38 10.47 11.14
CA GLN A 174 2.23 11.53 11.70
C GLN A 174 3.39 11.00 12.54
#